data_ae5a299f0648f1c9812d7528398356d1
#
_entry.id   ae5a299f0648f1c9812d7528398356d1
#
_cell.length_a   1.000
_cell.length_b   1.000
_cell.length_c   1.000
_cell.angle_alpha   90.00
_cell.angle_beta   90.00
_cell.angle_gamma   90.00
#
_symmetry.space_group_name_H-M   'P 1'
#
loop_
_entity.id
_entity.type
_entity.pdbx_description
1 polymer ?
#
loop_
_entity_poly.entity_id
_entity_poly.type
_entity_poly.pdbx_seq_one_letter_code
_entity_poly.pdbx_strand_id
1 'polypeptide(L)'
;MKVRDLMSYPIATVRPEATVLEAIKRMASLKKGSVLVAGDGLLKECLGIVTTSQVFLKVFAEGRDPAGVAVRDIMTVGPLVTIDLDASTAEAARLMREHGIRRLPVMKGGALVGIVTSKDLLACVE
;
A
#
# COMPACT_ATOMS: atom_id res chain seq x y z
N MET A 1 -21.68 -5.13 -1.77
CA MET A 1 -20.37 -5.82 -1.92
C MET A 1 -19.42 -5.29 -0.87
N LYS A 2 -18.63 -6.16 -0.29
CA LYS A 2 -17.67 -5.81 0.76
C LYS A 2 -16.27 -5.69 0.20
N VAL A 3 -15.44 -4.91 0.88
CA VAL A 3 -14.03 -4.71 0.52
C VAL A 3 -13.30 -6.05 0.40
N ARG A 4 -13.58 -7.01 1.28
CA ARG A 4 -12.95 -8.35 1.22
C ARG A 4 -13.16 -9.06 -0.11
N ASP A 5 -14.24 -8.74 -0.82
CA ASP A 5 -14.56 -9.39 -2.10
C ASP A 5 -13.67 -8.89 -3.25
N LEU A 6 -13.06 -7.72 -3.08
CA LEU A 6 -12.26 -7.07 -4.12
C LEU A 6 -10.79 -6.88 -3.78
N MET A 7 -10.41 -6.93 -2.50
CA MET A 7 -9.04 -6.67 -2.08
C MET A 7 -8.05 -7.68 -2.65
N SER A 8 -6.81 -7.25 -2.84
CA SER A 8 -5.70 -8.14 -3.18
C SER A 8 -5.08 -8.70 -1.92
N TYR A 9 -4.79 -10.00 -1.93
CA TYR A 9 -4.08 -10.70 -0.87
C TYR A 9 -3.41 -11.96 -1.46
N PRO A 10 -2.32 -12.48 -0.86
CA PRO A 10 -1.58 -11.86 0.23
C PRO A 10 -0.98 -10.53 -0.23
N ILE A 11 -0.81 -9.62 0.73
CA ILE A 11 -0.31 -8.29 0.44
C ILE A 11 1.20 -8.31 0.21
N ALA A 12 1.64 -7.39 -0.66
CA ALA A 12 3.06 -7.14 -0.83
C ALA A 12 3.52 -6.19 0.28
N THR A 13 4.38 -6.68 1.16
CA THR A 13 4.93 -5.87 2.25
C THR A 13 6.45 -5.90 2.22
N VAL A 14 7.06 -4.85 2.76
CA VAL A 14 8.48 -4.78 3.06
C VAL A 14 8.65 -4.22 4.46
N ARG A 15 9.80 -4.49 5.08
CA ARG A 15 10.14 -3.93 6.39
C ARG A 15 10.64 -2.49 6.23
N PRO A 16 10.53 -1.66 7.27
CA PRO A 16 11.00 -0.26 7.19
C PRO A 16 12.48 -0.14 6.84
N GLU A 17 13.30 -1.10 7.25
CA GLU A 17 14.74 -1.13 7.00
C GLU A 17 15.10 -1.64 5.60
N ALA A 18 14.12 -2.21 4.88
CA ALA A 18 14.37 -2.71 3.52
C ALA A 18 14.81 -1.55 2.62
N THR A 19 15.61 -1.88 1.61
CA THR A 19 16.04 -0.87 0.64
C THR A 19 14.93 -0.59 -0.36
N VAL A 20 14.99 0.57 -0.98
CA VAL A 20 14.08 0.91 -2.09
C VAL A 20 14.24 -0.09 -3.22
N LEU A 21 15.48 -0.58 -3.46
CA LEU A 21 15.72 -1.61 -4.47
C LEU A 21 14.92 -2.89 -4.19
N GLU A 22 14.88 -3.33 -2.94
CA GLU A 22 14.07 -4.48 -2.54
C GLU A 22 12.58 -4.24 -2.80
N ALA A 23 12.09 -3.03 -2.49
CA ALA A 23 10.71 -2.66 -2.76
C ALA A 23 10.40 -2.68 -4.26
N ILE A 24 11.32 -2.16 -5.09
CA ILE A 24 11.18 -2.17 -6.54
C ILE A 24 11.09 -3.60 -7.06
N LYS A 25 11.98 -4.48 -6.60
CA LYS A 25 11.98 -5.88 -7.01
C LYS A 25 10.67 -6.57 -6.62
N ARG A 26 10.15 -6.26 -5.44
CA ARG A 26 8.89 -6.82 -4.97
C ARG A 26 7.72 -6.35 -5.83
N MET A 27 7.66 -5.05 -6.11
CA MET A 27 6.62 -4.51 -6.99
C MET A 27 6.69 -5.13 -8.39
N ALA A 28 7.89 -5.27 -8.92
CA ALA A 28 8.09 -5.86 -10.26
C ALA A 28 7.66 -7.32 -10.31
N SER A 29 8.06 -8.12 -9.32
CA SER A 29 7.74 -9.55 -9.30
C SER A 29 6.25 -9.82 -9.15
N LEU A 30 5.55 -8.95 -8.42
CA LEU A 30 4.10 -9.08 -8.17
C LEU A 30 3.27 -8.26 -9.16
N LYS A 31 3.91 -7.50 -10.05
CA LYS A 31 3.25 -6.61 -11.02
C LYS A 31 2.31 -5.62 -10.33
N LYS A 32 2.79 -5.03 -9.23
CA LYS A 32 2.04 -4.04 -8.44
C LYS A 32 2.73 -2.69 -8.49
N GLY A 33 1.96 -1.62 -8.36
CA GLY A 33 2.46 -0.26 -8.34
C GLY A 33 2.74 0.28 -6.94
N SER A 34 2.66 -0.57 -5.92
CA SER A 34 2.90 -0.17 -4.53
C SER A 34 3.25 -1.38 -3.68
N VAL A 35 3.93 -1.10 -2.55
CA VAL A 35 4.12 -2.07 -1.46
C VAL A 35 3.77 -1.36 -0.15
N LEU A 36 3.27 -2.11 0.81
CA LEU A 36 3.02 -1.60 2.15
C LEU A 36 4.25 -1.84 3.01
N VAL A 37 4.54 -0.88 3.88
CA VAL A 37 5.64 -1.00 4.83
C VAL A 37 5.03 -1.44 6.15
N ALA A 38 5.45 -2.58 6.66
CA ALA A 38 4.85 -3.20 7.83
C ALA A 38 5.90 -3.55 8.88
N GLY A 39 5.50 -3.45 10.15
CA GLY A 39 6.33 -3.88 11.26
C GLY A 39 6.30 -5.40 11.48
N ASP A 40 7.07 -5.87 12.45
CA ASP A 40 7.30 -7.29 12.73
C ASP A 40 6.37 -7.90 13.79
N GLY A 41 5.43 -7.17 14.35
CA GLY A 41 4.58 -7.67 15.41
C GLY A 41 3.72 -8.87 15.01
N LEU A 42 3.11 -9.55 15.98
CA LEU A 42 2.12 -10.61 15.74
C LEU A 42 0.99 -10.08 14.85
N LEU A 43 0.61 -8.82 15.08
CA LEU A 43 -0.27 -8.08 14.19
C LEU A 43 0.62 -7.14 13.40
N LYS A 44 0.73 -7.37 12.09
CA LYS A 44 1.53 -6.49 11.23
C LYS A 44 0.91 -5.11 11.20
N GLU A 45 1.62 -4.14 11.76
CA GLU A 45 1.20 -2.75 11.71
C GLU A 45 1.56 -2.17 10.35
N CYS A 46 0.60 -1.47 9.72
CA CYS A 46 0.88 -0.74 8.50
C CYS A 46 1.54 0.59 8.88
N LEU A 47 2.84 0.70 8.61
CA LEU A 47 3.65 1.88 8.95
C LEU A 47 3.65 2.91 7.84
N GLY A 48 3.50 2.49 6.60
CA GLY A 48 3.52 3.38 5.47
C GLY A 48 3.26 2.66 4.16
N ILE A 49 3.33 3.42 3.07
CA ILE A 49 3.17 2.91 1.72
C ILE A 49 4.24 3.51 0.81
N VAL A 50 4.77 2.69 -0.10
CA VAL A 50 5.72 3.12 -1.14
C VAL A 50 5.08 2.83 -2.49
N THR A 51 5.05 3.84 -3.35
CA THR A 51 4.50 3.73 -4.70
C THR A 51 5.58 3.97 -5.74
N THR A 52 5.33 3.55 -6.98
CA THR A 52 6.25 3.80 -8.09
C THR A 52 6.49 5.29 -8.30
N SER A 53 5.47 6.14 -8.11
CA SER A 53 5.62 7.58 -8.23
C SER A 53 6.60 8.15 -7.21
N GLN A 54 6.53 7.69 -5.96
CA GLN A 54 7.45 8.13 -4.89
C GLN A 54 8.88 7.70 -5.20
N VAL A 55 9.06 6.46 -5.67
CA VAL A 55 10.38 5.96 -6.04
C VAL A 55 10.97 6.83 -7.14
N PHE A 56 10.18 7.12 -8.18
CA PHE A 56 10.63 7.95 -9.27
C PHE A 56 11.03 9.35 -8.78
N LEU A 57 10.17 10.03 -8.04
CA LEU A 57 10.37 11.41 -7.63
C LEU A 57 11.42 11.57 -6.53
N LYS A 58 11.46 10.66 -5.57
CA LYS A 58 12.30 10.81 -4.37
C LYS A 58 13.64 10.10 -4.47
N VAL A 59 13.80 9.18 -5.41
CA VAL A 59 15.03 8.42 -5.58
C VAL A 59 15.65 8.69 -6.95
N PHE A 60 15.00 8.28 -8.03
CA PHE A 60 15.59 8.41 -9.37
C PHE A 60 15.75 9.86 -9.82
N ALA A 61 14.74 10.70 -9.64
CA ALA A 61 14.83 12.11 -10.03
C ALA A 61 15.86 12.87 -9.20
N GLU A 62 16.15 12.41 -7.99
CA GLU A 62 17.16 12.99 -7.11
C GLU A 62 18.56 12.42 -7.34
N GLY A 63 18.71 11.50 -8.29
CA GLY A 63 19.99 10.88 -8.57
C GLY A 63 20.50 9.94 -7.48
N ARG A 64 19.62 9.43 -6.64
CA ARG A 64 20.00 8.53 -5.53
C ARG A 64 20.00 7.09 -5.97
N ASP A 65 20.88 6.30 -5.35
CA ASP A 65 20.95 4.86 -5.62
C ASP A 65 19.88 4.13 -4.78
N PRO A 66 18.93 3.43 -5.43
CA PRO A 66 17.89 2.72 -4.69
C PRO A 66 18.41 1.67 -3.72
N ALA A 67 19.61 1.11 -3.95
CA ALA A 67 20.23 0.15 -3.03
C ALA A 67 20.76 0.83 -1.75
N GLY A 68 20.92 2.15 -1.75
CA GLY A 68 21.42 2.91 -0.61
C GLY A 68 20.38 3.70 0.15
N VAL A 69 19.10 3.54 -0.18
CA VAL A 69 18.00 4.27 0.45
C VAL A 69 17.06 3.29 1.11
N ALA A 70 16.74 3.51 2.39
CA ALA A 70 15.75 2.69 3.10
C ALA A 70 14.34 3.16 2.75
N VAL A 71 13.40 2.22 2.66
CA VAL A 71 12.00 2.57 2.33
C VAL A 71 11.40 3.53 3.35
N ARG A 72 11.77 3.44 4.62
CA ARG A 72 11.28 4.36 5.67
C ARG A 72 11.60 5.82 5.37
N ASP A 73 12.64 6.08 4.58
CA ASP A 73 13.07 7.45 4.28
C ASP A 73 12.24 8.10 3.17
N ILE A 74 11.48 7.30 2.40
CA ILE A 74 10.67 7.82 1.30
C ILE A 74 9.18 7.47 1.40
N MET A 75 8.79 6.55 2.26
CA MET A 75 7.40 6.11 2.38
C MET A 75 6.50 7.25 2.83
N THR A 76 5.24 7.18 2.43
CA THR A 76 4.21 8.04 3.01
C THR A 76 3.85 7.46 4.37
N VAL A 77 3.96 8.29 5.42
CA VAL A 77 3.69 7.87 6.80
C VAL A 77 2.35 8.40 7.28
N GLY A 78 1.87 7.78 8.35
CA GLY A 78 0.56 8.00 8.90
C GLY A 78 0.27 9.37 9.51
N PRO A 79 -1.01 9.55 9.94
CA PRO A 79 -1.97 8.45 9.97
C PRO A 79 -2.40 8.06 8.57
N LEU A 80 -2.25 6.78 8.24
CA LEU A 80 -2.73 6.24 6.98
C LEU A 80 -4.23 6.04 7.05
N VAL A 81 -4.92 6.33 5.96
CA VAL A 81 -6.34 6.04 5.84
C VAL A 81 -6.47 4.56 5.52
N THR A 82 -7.13 3.82 6.40
CA THR A 82 -7.35 2.39 6.25
C THR A 82 -8.84 2.10 6.21
N ILE A 83 -9.19 0.86 5.87
CA ILE A 83 -10.58 0.43 5.85
C ILE A 83 -10.70 -0.99 6.42
N ASP A 84 -11.82 -1.27 7.08
CA ASP A 84 -12.09 -2.62 7.59
C ASP A 84 -12.49 -3.55 6.44
N LEU A 85 -12.10 -4.82 6.53
CA LEU A 85 -12.39 -5.76 5.46
C LEU A 85 -13.89 -6.03 5.28
N ASP A 86 -14.70 -5.77 6.29
CA ASP A 86 -16.16 -5.92 6.22
C ASP A 86 -16.88 -4.65 5.78
N ALA A 87 -16.17 -3.55 5.56
CA ALA A 87 -16.75 -2.32 5.05
C ALA A 87 -17.26 -2.51 3.62
N SER A 88 -18.19 -1.66 3.23
CA SER A 88 -18.73 -1.69 1.87
C SER A 88 -17.76 -1.08 0.86
N THR A 89 -17.89 -1.48 -0.39
CA THR A 89 -17.12 -0.86 -1.49
C THR A 89 -17.51 0.59 -1.68
N ALA A 90 -18.75 0.97 -1.37
CA ALA A 90 -19.19 2.37 -1.41
C ALA A 90 -18.44 3.21 -0.38
N GLU A 91 -18.18 2.68 0.81
CA GLU A 91 -17.39 3.37 1.83
C GLU A 91 -15.94 3.52 1.38
N ALA A 92 -15.37 2.50 0.75
CA ALA A 92 -14.01 2.58 0.20
C ALA A 92 -13.90 3.71 -0.82
N ALA A 93 -14.85 3.78 -1.75
CA ALA A 93 -14.88 4.84 -2.76
C ALA A 93 -14.99 6.23 -2.11
N ARG A 94 -15.82 6.37 -1.09
CA ARG A 94 -16.01 7.62 -0.36
C ARG A 94 -14.72 8.07 0.31
N LEU A 95 -14.02 7.16 0.98
CA LEU A 95 -12.74 7.46 1.64
C LEU A 95 -11.66 7.86 0.63
N MET A 96 -11.59 7.16 -0.49
CA MET A 96 -10.64 7.51 -1.55
C MET A 96 -10.91 8.91 -2.09
N ARG A 97 -12.17 9.26 -2.30
CA ARG A 97 -12.56 10.58 -2.79
C ARG A 97 -12.25 11.67 -1.76
N GLU A 98 -12.62 11.46 -0.51
CA GLU A 98 -12.42 12.46 0.55
C GLU A 98 -10.95 12.77 0.79
N HIS A 99 -10.09 11.76 0.71
CA HIS A 99 -8.67 11.90 1.00
C HIS A 99 -7.79 12.05 -0.24
N GLY A 100 -8.40 12.00 -1.44
CA GLY A 100 -7.65 12.13 -2.69
C GLY A 100 -6.65 11.00 -2.90
N ILE A 101 -6.98 9.79 -2.48
CA ILE A 101 -6.12 8.61 -2.57
C ILE A 101 -6.78 7.52 -3.39
N ARG A 102 -5.98 6.60 -3.92
CA ARG A 102 -6.45 5.52 -4.80
C ARG A 102 -6.23 4.14 -4.20
N ARG A 103 -5.71 4.07 -2.98
CA ARG A 103 -5.38 2.81 -2.31
C ARG A 103 -5.73 2.92 -0.86
N LEU A 104 -6.28 1.82 -0.31
CA LEU A 104 -6.59 1.72 1.11
C LEU A 104 -6.03 0.40 1.63
N PRO A 105 -5.14 0.44 2.63
CA PRO A 105 -4.80 -0.77 3.36
C PRO A 105 -6.06 -1.32 4.04
N VAL A 106 -6.25 -2.63 3.95
CA VAL A 106 -7.42 -3.31 4.54
C VAL A 106 -7.01 -3.96 5.85
N MET A 107 -7.76 -3.67 6.89
CA MET A 107 -7.43 -4.10 8.25
C MET A 107 -8.52 -5.01 8.81
N LYS A 108 -8.10 -5.90 9.71
CA LYS A 108 -9.00 -6.70 10.53
C LYS A 108 -8.39 -6.79 11.93
N GLY A 109 -9.09 -6.23 12.93
CA GLY A 109 -8.64 -6.30 14.32
C GLY A 109 -7.23 -5.75 14.54
N GLY A 110 -6.86 -4.69 13.84
CA GLY A 110 -5.53 -4.09 13.93
C GLY A 110 -4.48 -4.77 13.06
N ALA A 111 -4.82 -5.87 12.39
CA ALA A 111 -3.89 -6.57 11.49
C ALA A 111 -4.11 -6.14 10.04
N LEU A 112 -3.01 -5.95 9.33
CA LEU A 112 -3.04 -5.65 7.89
C LEU A 112 -3.32 -6.95 7.13
N VAL A 113 -4.43 -7.00 6.39
CA VAL A 113 -4.85 -8.24 5.70
C VAL A 113 -4.94 -8.13 4.19
N GLY A 114 -4.90 -6.92 3.65
CA GLY A 114 -4.98 -6.74 2.19
C GLY A 114 -4.84 -5.29 1.78
N ILE A 115 -5.07 -5.05 0.51
CA ILE A 115 -5.11 -3.70 -0.05
C ILE A 115 -6.23 -3.66 -1.08
N VAL A 116 -6.98 -2.57 -1.11
CA VAL A 116 -7.98 -2.31 -2.13
C VAL A 116 -7.64 -1.02 -2.86
N THR A 117 -7.80 -1.03 -4.18
CA THR A 117 -7.48 0.13 -5.02
C THR A 117 -8.71 0.60 -5.78
N SER A 118 -8.65 1.84 -6.31
CA SER A 118 -9.71 2.35 -7.17
C SER A 118 -9.91 1.46 -8.40
N LYS A 119 -8.83 0.87 -8.91
CA LYS A 119 -8.90 -0.07 -10.03
C LYS A 119 -9.72 -1.31 -9.67
N ASP A 120 -9.54 -1.83 -8.45
CA ASP A 120 -10.33 -2.97 -7.97
C ASP A 120 -11.82 -2.64 -7.92
N LEU A 121 -12.16 -1.42 -7.47
CA LEU A 121 -13.56 -0.99 -7.41
C LEU A 121 -14.17 -0.86 -8.80
N LEU A 122 -13.40 -0.36 -9.77
CA LEU A 122 -13.87 -0.23 -11.15
C LEU A 122 -14.08 -1.58 -11.80
N ALA A 123 -13.33 -2.59 -11.40
CA ALA A 123 -13.45 -3.95 -11.96
C ALA A 123 -14.79 -4.62 -11.62
N CYS A 124 -15.53 -4.14 -10.61
CA CYS A 124 -16.83 -4.70 -10.28
C CYS A 124 -17.99 -4.08 -11.08
N VAL A 125 -17.70 -3.12 -11.95
CA VAL A 125 -18.69 -2.51 -12.83
C VAL A 125 -18.77 -3.34 -14.11
N GLU A 126 -19.95 -3.85 -14.41
CA GLU A 126 -20.21 -4.64 -15.61
C GLU A 126 -20.74 -3.77 -16.74
#